data_213171457959221c569cd6006e739b0b
#
_entry.id   213171457959221c569cd6006e739b0b
#
_cell.length_a   1.000
_cell.length_b   1.000
_cell.length_c   1.000
_cell.angle_alpha   90.00
_cell.angle_beta   90.00
_cell.angle_gamma   90.00
#
_symmetry.space_group_name_H-M   'P 1'
#
loop_
_entity.id
_entity.type
_entity.pdbx_description
1 polymer ?
#
loop_
_entity_poly.entity_id
_entity_poly.type
_entity_poly.pdbx_seq_one_letter_code
_entity_poly.pdbx_strand_id
1 'polypeptide(L)'
;RRIAGRIMGKILANAGPRYRKERPLSAKDGQMPPAVMSLLAESGELWAEYIGLCLHPDYKISSKHALRISNSLKTICQSLFAACDEKEAGPLVRPLLAALAQAGAEDRFVLVDALCHVPCGYLPQEKLPELVQQLAAMPGTGNPELDIIVLHELLRLAHAVPALQAQIREAMRGYRPQWEDHLAHDWLRARLLGEAQPEPDAQTISRIHLSNLKNAVHWTVKLTQINILTQYVRSHPDAAFHTALHFSNLLCVSEHLPVREAAGNALLAIAPQLLVDQINEIVIDLTRELESGQEQISRFIPPYLGRLLCQLPEKELHESVESIGALASGASIRPARVALFTLGEALNVLPEAQTDVEDRILGLILTGIAHYDETIHQTALAVLCRDIFGRSQLPMARKHAI
;
A
#
# COMPACT_ATOMS: atom_id res chain seq x y z
N ARG A 1 -27.69 -14.19 14.74
CA ARG A 1 -26.23 -14.15 14.63
C ARG A 1 -25.75 -13.79 13.21
N ARG A 2 -26.12 -14.51 12.11
CA ARG A 2 -25.71 -14.19 10.73
C ARG A 2 -26.06 -12.75 10.29
N ILE A 3 -27.24 -12.26 10.63
CA ILE A 3 -27.69 -10.90 10.29
C ILE A 3 -26.91 -9.86 11.09
N ALA A 4 -26.68 -10.09 12.38
CA ALA A 4 -25.91 -9.19 13.23
C ALA A 4 -24.44 -9.08 12.75
N GLY A 5 -23.79 -10.20 12.41
CA GLY A 5 -22.44 -10.19 11.84
C GLY A 5 -22.33 -9.46 10.50
N ARG A 6 -23.36 -9.58 9.61
CA ARG A 6 -23.41 -8.83 8.34
C ARG A 6 -23.62 -7.34 8.56
N ILE A 7 -24.46 -6.95 9.53
CA ILE A 7 -24.69 -5.54 9.86
C ILE A 7 -23.41 -4.94 10.44
N MET A 8 -22.78 -5.62 11.39
CA MET A 8 -21.54 -5.18 12.02
C MET A 8 -20.40 -5.09 11.00
N GLY A 9 -20.22 -6.11 10.15
CA GLY A 9 -19.26 -6.08 9.06
C GLY A 9 -19.48 -4.93 8.09
N LYS A 10 -20.74 -4.58 7.78
CA LYS A 10 -21.08 -3.40 6.97
C LYS A 10 -20.81 -2.09 7.69
N ILE A 11 -21.11 -1.99 8.97
CA ILE A 11 -20.82 -0.79 9.78
C ILE A 11 -19.30 -0.58 9.83
N LEU A 12 -18.54 -1.61 10.17
CA LEU A 12 -17.09 -1.55 10.26
C LEU A 12 -16.43 -1.29 8.89
N ALA A 13 -16.86 -1.94 7.83
CA ALA A 13 -16.37 -1.71 6.48
C ALA A 13 -16.70 -0.30 5.95
N ASN A 14 -17.84 0.27 6.39
CA ASN A 14 -18.25 1.62 6.01
C ASN A 14 -17.66 2.70 6.93
N ALA A 15 -17.23 2.37 8.14
CA ALA A 15 -16.54 3.26 9.04
C ALA A 15 -15.09 3.56 8.58
N GLY A 16 -14.56 2.74 7.67
CA GLY A 16 -13.24 2.92 7.07
C GLY A 16 -13.18 3.95 5.94
N PRO A 17 -12.07 4.00 5.19
CA PRO A 17 -11.81 4.99 4.13
C PRO A 17 -12.87 5.12 3.03
N ARG A 18 -13.79 4.15 2.89
CA ARG A 18 -14.91 4.24 1.95
C ARG A 18 -15.93 5.32 2.29
N TYR A 19 -16.07 5.68 3.56
CA TYR A 19 -16.99 6.76 3.98
C TYR A 19 -16.50 8.15 3.60
N ARG A 20 -15.31 8.25 3.05
CA ARG A 20 -14.59 9.50 2.72
C ARG A 20 -14.66 9.89 1.25
N LYS A 21 -15.51 9.23 0.47
CA LYS A 21 -15.66 9.56 -0.96
C LYS A 21 -16.04 11.01 -1.23
N GLU A 22 -16.51 11.74 -0.22
CA GLU A 22 -17.07 13.08 -0.34
C GLU A 22 -16.30 14.17 0.42
N ARG A 23 -15.15 13.86 1.03
CA ARG A 23 -14.36 14.88 1.75
C ARG A 23 -12.96 15.06 1.15
N PRO A 24 -12.46 16.31 1.12
CA PRO A 24 -11.09 16.58 0.68
C PRO A 24 -10.08 15.82 1.52
N LEU A 25 -8.97 15.37 0.88
CA LEU A 25 -7.88 14.66 1.53
C LEU A 25 -7.09 15.62 2.44
N SER A 26 -7.59 15.89 3.64
CA SER A 26 -6.80 16.58 4.67
C SER A 26 -5.98 15.56 5.48
N ALA A 27 -4.93 16.01 6.15
CA ALA A 27 -4.10 15.15 7.00
C ALA A 27 -4.88 14.45 8.15
N LYS A 28 -6.11 14.92 8.43
CA LYS A 28 -7.05 14.33 9.40
C LYS A 28 -8.05 13.35 8.78
N ASP A 29 -8.06 13.20 7.46
CA ASP A 29 -9.00 12.32 6.74
C ASP A 29 -8.71 10.82 6.93
N GLY A 30 -7.73 10.49 7.76
CA GLY A 30 -7.40 9.15 8.24
C GLY A 30 -8.23 8.69 9.44
N GLN A 31 -8.95 9.54 10.13
CA GLN A 31 -9.58 9.18 11.39
C GLN A 31 -11.02 8.67 11.19
N MET A 32 -11.31 7.52 11.81
CA MET A 32 -12.66 7.00 11.95
C MET A 32 -13.50 8.01 12.74
N PRO A 33 -14.82 8.16 12.46
CA PRO A 33 -15.67 9.03 13.25
C PRO A 33 -15.51 8.74 14.76
N PRO A 34 -15.33 9.75 15.62
CA PRO A 34 -15.09 9.54 17.05
C PRO A 34 -16.13 8.65 17.72
N ALA A 35 -17.41 8.74 17.30
CA ALA A 35 -18.47 7.89 17.82
C ALA A 35 -18.28 6.41 17.49
N VAL A 36 -17.68 6.08 16.33
CA VAL A 36 -17.40 4.68 15.95
C VAL A 36 -16.17 4.19 16.70
N MET A 37 -15.16 5.03 16.90
CA MET A 37 -13.97 4.70 17.68
C MET A 37 -14.32 4.49 19.15
N SER A 38 -15.15 5.37 19.75
CA SER A 38 -15.66 5.16 21.10
C SER A 38 -16.43 3.84 21.22
N LEU A 39 -17.31 3.55 20.26
CA LEU A 39 -18.05 2.29 20.22
C LEU A 39 -17.15 1.07 20.11
N LEU A 40 -16.06 1.13 19.35
CA LEU A 40 -15.11 0.03 19.20
C LEU A 40 -14.18 -0.10 20.41
N ALA A 41 -13.74 1.01 20.99
CA ALA A 41 -12.92 1.03 22.20
C ALA A 41 -13.70 0.54 23.44
N GLU A 42 -14.98 0.95 23.55
CA GLU A 42 -15.89 0.48 24.60
C GLU A 42 -16.35 -0.96 24.38
N SER A 43 -16.27 -1.48 23.16
CA SER A 43 -16.74 -2.79 22.77
C SER A 43 -15.65 -3.70 22.18
N GLY A 44 -14.49 -3.77 22.81
CA GLY A 44 -13.52 -4.85 22.55
C GLY A 44 -14.15 -6.23 22.53
N GLU A 45 -15.21 -6.43 23.31
CA GLU A 45 -16.07 -7.62 23.29
C GLU A 45 -16.80 -7.82 21.96
N LEU A 46 -17.36 -6.77 21.35
CA LEU A 46 -18.02 -6.84 20.05
C LEU A 46 -17.04 -7.18 18.92
N TRP A 47 -15.83 -6.66 19.00
CA TRP A 47 -14.77 -7.00 18.05
C TRP A 47 -14.33 -8.45 18.20
N ALA A 48 -14.15 -8.93 19.44
CA ALA A 48 -13.85 -10.32 19.73
C ALA A 48 -14.98 -11.25 19.26
N GLU A 49 -16.25 -10.88 19.50
CA GLU A 49 -17.40 -11.63 18.98
C GLU A 49 -17.41 -11.67 17.45
N TYR A 50 -17.10 -10.55 16.79
CA TYR A 50 -17.04 -10.50 15.33
C TYR A 50 -15.94 -11.41 14.77
N ILE A 51 -14.74 -11.40 15.36
CA ILE A 51 -13.67 -12.32 15.00
C ILE A 51 -14.14 -13.76 15.21
N GLY A 52 -14.72 -14.08 16.37
CA GLY A 52 -15.28 -15.40 16.67
C GLY A 52 -16.34 -15.85 15.67
N LEU A 53 -17.20 -14.93 15.23
CA LEU A 53 -18.18 -15.21 14.17
C LEU A 53 -17.51 -15.50 12.84
N CYS A 54 -16.46 -14.75 12.45
CA CYS A 54 -15.70 -14.99 11.23
C CYS A 54 -15.06 -16.38 11.20
N LEU A 55 -14.63 -16.88 12.36
CA LEU A 55 -13.95 -18.17 12.51
C LEU A 55 -14.92 -19.34 12.77
N HIS A 56 -16.21 -19.07 12.94
CA HIS A 56 -17.19 -20.11 13.29
C HIS A 56 -17.37 -21.15 12.16
N PRO A 57 -17.35 -22.46 12.47
CA PRO A 57 -17.44 -23.53 11.47
C PRO A 57 -18.65 -23.42 10.53
N ASP A 58 -19.79 -22.93 11.03
CA ASP A 58 -21.02 -22.76 10.23
C ASP A 58 -20.86 -21.77 9.04
N TYR A 59 -19.82 -20.92 9.05
CA TYR A 59 -19.51 -20.02 7.94
C TYR A 59 -18.55 -20.61 6.93
N LYS A 60 -17.92 -21.76 7.24
CA LYS A 60 -16.91 -22.43 6.41
C LYS A 60 -17.50 -23.49 5.44
N ILE A 61 -18.83 -23.46 5.23
CA ILE A 61 -19.60 -24.46 4.44
C ILE A 61 -19.08 -24.62 3.00
N SER A 62 -18.33 -23.66 2.48
CA SER A 62 -17.64 -23.78 1.20
C SER A 62 -16.40 -22.89 1.14
N SER A 63 -15.43 -23.24 0.30
CA SER A 63 -14.22 -22.44 0.04
C SER A 63 -14.55 -20.98 -0.36
N LYS A 64 -15.65 -20.76 -1.08
CA LYS A 64 -16.12 -19.44 -1.46
C LYS A 64 -16.60 -18.61 -0.24
N HIS A 65 -17.18 -19.23 0.76
CA HIS A 65 -17.59 -18.54 2.00
C HIS A 65 -16.38 -18.25 2.88
N ALA A 66 -15.46 -19.20 3.03
CA ALA A 66 -14.22 -19.00 3.77
C ALA A 66 -13.39 -17.82 3.19
N LEU A 67 -13.25 -17.76 1.87
CA LEU A 67 -12.57 -16.64 1.19
C LEU A 67 -13.27 -15.29 1.42
N ARG A 68 -14.61 -15.25 1.38
CA ARG A 68 -15.36 -14.03 1.66
C ARG A 68 -15.19 -13.53 3.09
N ILE A 69 -15.10 -14.44 4.04
CA ILE A 69 -14.90 -14.12 5.46
C ILE A 69 -13.47 -13.59 5.67
N SER A 70 -12.47 -14.28 5.12
CA SER A 70 -11.08 -13.83 5.14
C SER A 70 -10.94 -12.42 4.56
N ASN A 71 -11.48 -12.17 3.37
CA ASN A 71 -11.49 -10.85 2.75
C ASN A 71 -12.26 -9.81 3.58
N SER A 72 -13.31 -10.20 4.28
CA SER A 72 -14.08 -9.31 5.14
C SER A 72 -13.27 -8.89 6.37
N LEU A 73 -12.66 -9.84 7.07
CA LEU A 73 -11.82 -9.56 8.24
C LEU A 73 -10.61 -8.70 7.87
N LYS A 74 -9.90 -9.06 6.80
CA LYS A 74 -8.78 -8.28 6.25
C LYS A 74 -9.19 -6.85 5.93
N THR A 75 -10.29 -6.65 5.18
CA THR A 75 -10.75 -5.31 4.78
C THR A 75 -11.11 -4.46 5.99
N ILE A 76 -11.70 -5.07 7.02
CA ILE A 76 -12.01 -4.38 8.26
C ILE A 76 -10.74 -4.00 9.00
N CYS A 77 -9.77 -4.91 9.14
CA CYS A 77 -8.49 -4.60 9.76
C CYS A 77 -7.77 -3.46 9.03
N GLN A 78 -7.69 -3.50 7.70
CA GLN A 78 -7.13 -2.42 6.90
C GLN A 78 -7.80 -1.06 7.20
N SER A 79 -9.12 -1.05 7.28
CA SER A 79 -9.89 0.16 7.51
C SER A 79 -9.75 0.68 8.94
N LEU A 80 -9.80 -0.21 9.93
CA LEU A 80 -9.68 0.13 11.34
C LEU A 80 -8.29 0.68 11.66
N PHE A 81 -7.24 -0.07 11.34
CA PHE A 81 -5.87 0.31 11.71
C PHE A 81 -5.30 1.47 10.89
N ALA A 82 -5.84 1.72 9.69
CA ALA A 82 -5.53 2.96 8.97
C ALA A 82 -6.19 4.20 9.56
N ALA A 83 -7.19 4.02 10.43
CA ALA A 83 -7.99 5.11 11.01
C ALA A 83 -7.69 5.37 12.49
N CYS A 84 -7.08 4.40 13.20
CA CYS A 84 -6.75 4.48 14.63
C CYS A 84 -5.39 5.14 14.85
N ASP A 85 -5.25 5.75 16.02
CA ASP A 85 -3.93 6.00 16.61
C ASP A 85 -3.46 4.80 17.47
N GLU A 86 -2.25 4.88 18.00
CA GLU A 86 -1.64 3.81 18.80
C GLU A 86 -2.46 3.48 20.08
N LYS A 87 -3.05 4.48 20.71
CA LYS A 87 -3.83 4.30 21.96
C LYS A 87 -5.16 3.62 21.69
N GLU A 88 -5.78 3.97 20.57
CA GLU A 88 -7.07 3.43 20.13
C GLU A 88 -6.94 1.99 19.57
N ALA A 89 -5.76 1.64 19.06
CA ALA A 89 -5.51 0.32 18.47
C ALA A 89 -5.44 -0.82 19.51
N GLY A 90 -4.98 -0.56 20.72
CA GLY A 90 -4.77 -1.59 21.75
C GLY A 90 -5.99 -2.50 22.00
N PRO A 91 -7.20 -1.98 22.23
CA PRO A 91 -8.42 -2.78 22.38
C PRO A 91 -8.78 -3.62 21.16
N LEU A 92 -8.34 -3.22 19.95
CA LEU A 92 -8.60 -3.93 18.70
C LEU A 92 -7.57 -5.01 18.39
N VAL A 93 -6.31 -4.80 18.79
CA VAL A 93 -5.21 -5.75 18.57
C VAL A 93 -5.31 -6.96 19.49
N ARG A 94 -5.65 -6.74 20.77
CA ARG A 94 -5.70 -7.82 21.78
C ARG A 94 -6.61 -8.99 21.39
N PRO A 95 -7.88 -8.80 20.96
CA PRO A 95 -8.74 -9.90 20.55
C PRO A 95 -8.20 -10.66 19.33
N LEU A 96 -7.54 -9.97 18.38
CA LEU A 96 -6.93 -10.60 17.22
C LEU A 96 -5.77 -11.52 17.61
N LEU A 97 -4.88 -11.07 18.52
CA LEU A 97 -3.80 -11.88 19.05
C LEU A 97 -4.31 -13.05 19.89
N ALA A 98 -5.36 -12.85 20.70
CA ALA A 98 -5.98 -13.91 21.47
C ALA A 98 -6.61 -14.98 20.58
N ALA A 99 -7.29 -14.58 19.49
CA ALA A 99 -7.84 -15.50 18.50
C ALA A 99 -6.72 -16.29 17.81
N LEU A 100 -5.62 -15.62 17.42
CA LEU A 100 -4.47 -16.28 16.80
C LEU A 100 -3.82 -17.32 17.72
N ALA A 101 -3.71 -17.03 19.01
CA ALA A 101 -3.16 -17.95 20.01
C ALA A 101 -3.98 -19.25 20.14
N GLN A 102 -5.28 -19.19 19.87
CA GLN A 102 -6.20 -20.34 19.97
C GLN A 102 -6.53 -20.96 18.61
N ALA A 103 -5.97 -20.42 17.52
CA ALA A 103 -6.35 -20.77 16.16
C ALA A 103 -5.98 -22.20 15.78
N GLY A 104 -6.95 -22.96 15.28
CA GLY A 104 -6.72 -24.19 14.53
C GLY A 104 -6.02 -23.94 13.19
N ALA A 105 -5.55 -25.02 12.55
CA ALA A 105 -4.80 -24.93 11.28
C ALA A 105 -5.55 -24.15 10.19
N GLU A 106 -6.88 -24.33 10.12
CA GLU A 106 -7.73 -23.66 9.11
C GLU A 106 -7.91 -22.15 9.32
N ASP A 107 -7.78 -21.68 10.58
CA ASP A 107 -8.02 -20.28 10.92
C ASP A 107 -6.74 -19.43 10.87
N ARG A 108 -5.59 -20.07 10.97
CA ARG A 108 -4.28 -19.39 11.01
C ARG A 108 -4.08 -18.47 9.82
N PHE A 109 -4.39 -18.95 8.61
CA PHE A 109 -4.26 -18.16 7.40
C PHE A 109 -5.04 -16.83 7.48
N VAL A 110 -6.33 -16.91 7.86
CA VAL A 110 -7.22 -15.73 7.95
C VAL A 110 -6.73 -14.72 8.97
N LEU A 111 -6.27 -15.22 10.12
CA LEU A 111 -5.81 -14.37 11.23
C LEU A 111 -4.44 -13.75 10.96
N VAL A 112 -3.51 -14.49 10.35
CA VAL A 112 -2.21 -13.93 9.97
C VAL A 112 -2.36 -12.92 8.83
N ASP A 113 -3.23 -13.17 7.83
CA ASP A 113 -3.54 -12.20 6.79
C ASP A 113 -4.13 -10.90 7.37
N ALA A 114 -5.02 -11.02 8.37
CA ALA A 114 -5.55 -9.86 9.09
C ALA A 114 -4.46 -9.14 9.91
N LEU A 115 -3.56 -9.88 10.57
CA LEU A 115 -2.46 -9.35 11.37
C LEU A 115 -1.47 -8.53 10.53
N CYS A 116 -1.21 -8.93 9.30
CA CYS A 116 -0.33 -8.19 8.37
C CYS A 116 -0.78 -6.74 8.12
N HIS A 117 -2.04 -6.41 8.40
CA HIS A 117 -2.59 -5.06 8.27
C HIS A 117 -2.55 -4.24 9.57
N VAL A 118 -2.07 -4.82 10.67
CA VAL A 118 -1.83 -4.12 11.93
C VAL A 118 -0.46 -3.45 11.86
N PRO A 119 -0.34 -2.11 12.01
CA PRO A 119 0.96 -1.46 12.11
C PRO A 119 1.80 -2.06 13.25
N CYS A 120 3.09 -2.32 13.01
CA CYS A 120 3.95 -2.95 14.01
C CYS A 120 4.03 -2.16 15.32
N GLY A 121 3.95 -0.82 15.25
CA GLY A 121 3.94 0.04 16.43
C GLY A 121 2.71 -0.13 17.33
N TYR A 122 1.62 -0.72 16.81
CA TYR A 122 0.39 -0.98 17.57
C TYR A 122 0.40 -2.34 18.28
N LEU A 123 1.37 -3.19 17.94
CA LEU A 123 1.53 -4.48 18.60
C LEU A 123 2.14 -4.30 20.01
N PRO A 124 1.57 -4.95 21.06
CA PRO A 124 2.12 -4.86 22.41
C PRO A 124 3.55 -5.40 22.47
N GLN A 125 4.51 -4.57 22.85
CA GLN A 125 5.94 -4.90 22.83
C GLN A 125 6.26 -6.14 23.68
N GLU A 126 5.58 -6.30 24.80
CA GLU A 126 5.73 -7.44 25.70
C GLU A 126 5.24 -8.77 25.10
N LYS A 127 4.39 -8.72 24.07
CA LYS A 127 3.84 -9.89 23.37
C LYS A 127 4.61 -10.29 22.12
N LEU A 128 5.50 -9.43 21.64
CA LEU A 128 6.22 -9.68 20.38
C LEU A 128 7.08 -10.96 20.42
N PRO A 129 7.84 -11.28 21.49
CA PRO A 129 8.62 -12.52 21.54
C PRO A 129 7.74 -13.78 21.45
N GLU A 130 6.57 -13.78 22.12
CA GLU A 130 5.60 -14.87 22.07
C GLU A 130 4.97 -14.99 20.68
N LEU A 131 4.60 -13.85 20.07
CA LEU A 131 4.07 -13.79 18.72
C LEU A 131 5.06 -14.34 17.69
N VAL A 132 6.33 -13.98 17.78
CA VAL A 132 7.39 -14.51 16.90
C VAL A 132 7.49 -16.03 17.00
N GLN A 133 7.49 -16.60 18.23
CA GLN A 133 7.53 -18.04 18.40
C GLN A 133 6.30 -18.73 17.81
N GLN A 134 5.13 -18.15 18.02
CA GLN A 134 3.88 -18.66 17.49
C GLN A 134 3.84 -18.64 15.97
N LEU A 135 4.24 -17.53 15.33
CA LEU A 135 4.33 -17.41 13.88
C LEU A 135 5.36 -18.38 13.30
N ALA A 136 6.56 -18.48 13.89
CA ALA A 136 7.63 -19.34 13.41
C ALA A 136 7.33 -20.84 13.50
N ALA A 137 6.35 -21.24 14.31
CA ALA A 137 5.88 -22.63 14.41
C ALA A 137 4.86 -23.02 13.33
N MET A 138 4.37 -22.08 12.53
CA MET A 138 3.31 -22.31 11.53
C MET A 138 3.82 -22.81 10.16
N PRO A 139 4.98 -22.35 9.63
CA PRO A 139 5.47 -22.77 8.32
C PRO A 139 5.74 -24.27 8.25
N GLY A 140 5.53 -24.86 7.05
CA GLY A 140 5.73 -26.29 6.81
C GLY A 140 4.53 -27.18 7.19
N THR A 141 3.39 -26.59 7.53
CA THR A 141 2.18 -27.33 7.94
C THR A 141 1.27 -27.73 6.78
N GLY A 142 1.72 -27.61 5.51
CA GLY A 142 0.99 -28.08 4.33
C GLY A 142 0.20 -26.98 3.60
N ASN A 143 0.36 -25.69 3.96
CA ASN A 143 -0.27 -24.58 3.25
C ASN A 143 0.80 -23.56 2.77
N PRO A 144 1.13 -23.53 1.45
CA PRO A 144 2.14 -22.64 0.91
C PRO A 144 1.80 -21.16 1.04
N GLU A 145 0.52 -20.80 0.98
CA GLU A 145 0.09 -19.41 1.13
C GLU A 145 0.26 -18.95 2.59
N LEU A 146 -0.01 -19.82 3.57
CA LEU A 146 0.26 -19.53 4.97
C LEU A 146 1.76 -19.35 5.22
N ASP A 147 2.59 -20.21 4.68
CA ASP A 147 4.05 -20.10 4.82
C ASP A 147 4.53 -18.74 4.35
N ILE A 148 4.13 -18.30 3.16
CA ILE A 148 4.55 -17.00 2.60
C ILE A 148 4.07 -15.82 3.44
N ILE A 149 2.82 -15.83 3.91
CA ILE A 149 2.29 -14.76 4.76
C ILE A 149 3.07 -14.68 6.07
N VAL A 150 3.34 -15.81 6.69
CA VAL A 150 4.11 -15.88 7.94
C VAL A 150 5.54 -15.37 7.74
N LEU A 151 6.22 -15.80 6.67
CA LEU A 151 7.58 -15.31 6.37
C LEU A 151 7.60 -13.80 6.14
N HIS A 152 6.60 -13.29 5.42
CA HIS A 152 6.44 -11.86 5.19
C HIS A 152 6.21 -11.10 6.50
N GLU A 153 5.35 -11.60 7.39
CA GLU A 153 5.06 -10.97 8.68
C GLU A 153 6.28 -10.98 9.60
N LEU A 154 7.00 -12.10 9.68
CA LEU A 154 8.26 -12.19 10.43
C LEU A 154 9.32 -11.20 9.90
N LEU A 155 9.41 -11.03 8.58
CA LEU A 155 10.32 -10.05 7.97
C LEU A 155 9.90 -8.62 8.32
N ARG A 156 8.60 -8.31 8.29
CA ARG A 156 8.05 -7.02 8.70
C ARG A 156 8.36 -6.71 10.16
N LEU A 157 8.17 -7.68 11.06
CA LEU A 157 8.54 -7.55 12.48
C LEU A 157 10.04 -7.36 12.67
N ALA A 158 10.88 -8.11 11.94
CA ALA A 158 12.33 -7.97 12.01
C ALA A 158 12.84 -6.59 11.59
N HIS A 159 12.18 -5.96 10.61
CA HIS A 159 12.49 -4.60 10.18
C HIS A 159 12.01 -3.54 11.17
N ALA A 160 10.79 -3.69 11.68
CA ALA A 160 10.20 -2.71 12.58
C ALA A 160 10.81 -2.76 14.00
N VAL A 161 11.24 -3.95 14.45
CA VAL A 161 11.78 -4.17 15.78
C VAL A 161 13.10 -4.95 15.69
N PRO A 162 14.24 -4.26 15.46
CA PRO A 162 15.54 -4.92 15.25
C PRO A 162 15.97 -5.89 16.36
N ALA A 163 15.52 -5.66 17.57
CA ALA A 163 15.80 -6.56 18.73
C ALA A 163 15.27 -7.99 18.53
N LEU A 164 14.24 -8.19 17.68
CA LEU A 164 13.68 -9.51 17.38
C LEU A 164 14.45 -10.28 16.31
N GLN A 165 15.35 -9.65 15.57
CA GLN A 165 16.04 -10.28 14.44
C GLN A 165 16.76 -11.57 14.82
N ALA A 166 17.47 -11.57 15.96
CA ALA A 166 18.21 -12.75 16.43
C ALA A 166 17.26 -13.91 16.75
N GLN A 167 16.15 -13.63 17.44
CA GLN A 167 15.12 -14.62 17.77
C GLN A 167 14.46 -15.19 16.52
N ILE A 168 14.10 -14.33 15.56
CA ILE A 168 13.47 -14.74 14.29
C ILE A 168 14.44 -15.63 13.48
N ARG A 169 15.71 -15.23 13.36
CA ARG A 169 16.74 -16.03 12.66
C ARG A 169 16.88 -17.42 13.28
N GLU A 170 16.96 -17.49 14.59
CA GLU A 170 17.09 -18.78 15.30
C GLU A 170 15.85 -19.65 15.06
N ALA A 171 14.66 -19.11 15.23
CA ALA A 171 13.40 -19.82 15.03
C ALA A 171 13.24 -20.34 13.60
N MET A 172 13.71 -19.58 12.59
CA MET A 172 13.57 -19.94 11.17
C MET A 172 14.75 -20.72 10.58
N ARG A 173 15.81 -20.98 11.36
CA ARG A 173 17.02 -21.68 10.87
C ARG A 173 16.74 -23.07 10.29
N GLY A 174 15.81 -23.78 10.88
CA GLY A 174 15.40 -25.14 10.47
C GLY A 174 14.39 -25.18 9.32
N TYR A 175 13.72 -24.08 9.02
CA TYR A 175 12.70 -24.06 7.97
C TYR A 175 13.30 -24.28 6.59
N ARG A 176 12.67 -25.19 5.81
CA ARG A 176 12.98 -25.45 4.41
C ARG A 176 11.68 -25.50 3.63
N PRO A 177 11.54 -24.68 2.54
CA PRO A 177 10.38 -24.78 1.66
C PRO A 177 10.27 -26.17 1.01
N GLN A 178 9.06 -26.69 0.92
CA GLN A 178 8.78 -28.03 0.37
C GLN A 178 7.91 -27.94 -0.90
N TRP A 179 7.74 -26.75 -1.47
CA TRP A 179 6.84 -26.48 -2.57
C TRP A 179 7.60 -26.47 -3.90
N GLU A 180 6.97 -26.96 -4.99
CA GLU A 180 7.59 -26.98 -6.34
C GLU A 180 7.98 -25.58 -6.82
N ASP A 181 7.13 -24.58 -6.60
CA ASP A 181 7.41 -23.17 -6.91
C ASP A 181 7.73 -22.40 -5.61
N HIS A 182 8.93 -22.60 -5.11
CA HIS A 182 9.34 -22.08 -3.80
C HIS A 182 10.23 -20.83 -3.84
N LEU A 183 10.48 -20.24 -5.01
CA LEU A 183 11.39 -19.08 -5.13
C LEU A 183 11.05 -17.95 -4.16
N ALA A 184 9.76 -17.59 -4.02
CA ALA A 184 9.35 -16.54 -3.11
C ALA A 184 9.60 -16.91 -1.63
N HIS A 185 9.42 -18.19 -1.29
CA HIS A 185 9.70 -18.72 0.06
C HIS A 185 11.22 -18.68 0.34
N ASP A 186 12.03 -19.17 -0.58
CA ASP A 186 13.49 -19.16 -0.46
C ASP A 186 14.04 -17.74 -0.37
N TRP A 187 13.48 -16.82 -1.14
CA TRP A 187 13.89 -15.42 -1.14
C TRP A 187 13.59 -14.75 0.22
N LEU A 188 12.37 -14.94 0.75
CA LEU A 188 12.00 -14.41 2.07
C LEU A 188 12.81 -15.05 3.20
N ARG A 189 12.99 -16.38 3.13
CA ARG A 189 13.82 -17.12 4.08
C ARG A 189 15.26 -16.61 4.09
N ALA A 190 15.88 -16.47 2.93
CA ALA A 190 17.24 -15.96 2.80
C ALA A 190 17.37 -14.55 3.42
N ARG A 191 16.38 -13.68 3.18
CA ARG A 191 16.34 -12.35 3.82
C ARG A 191 16.22 -12.42 5.34
N LEU A 192 15.36 -13.27 5.85
CA LEU A 192 15.19 -13.46 7.30
C LEU A 192 16.47 -13.96 7.97
N LEU A 193 17.20 -14.86 7.33
CA LEU A 193 18.45 -15.43 7.83
C LEU A 193 19.67 -14.54 7.58
N GLY A 194 19.56 -13.52 6.72
CA GLY A 194 20.69 -12.72 6.27
C GLY A 194 21.61 -13.48 5.28
N GLU A 195 21.07 -14.46 4.58
CA GLU A 195 21.75 -15.24 3.53
C GLU A 195 21.62 -14.52 2.17
N ALA A 196 22.46 -14.93 1.20
CA ALA A 196 22.34 -14.46 -0.18
C ALA A 196 21.00 -14.93 -0.76
N GLN A 197 20.28 -13.99 -1.39
CA GLN A 197 18.99 -14.32 -2.02
C GLN A 197 19.24 -15.10 -3.31
N PRO A 198 18.36 -16.05 -3.64
CA PRO A 198 18.43 -16.77 -4.90
C PRO A 198 18.21 -15.82 -6.07
N GLU A 199 19.06 -15.92 -7.10
CA GLU A 199 18.93 -15.15 -8.33
C GLU A 199 18.10 -15.95 -9.35
N PRO A 200 16.94 -15.43 -9.80
CA PRO A 200 16.09 -16.11 -10.75
C PRO A 200 16.66 -16.03 -12.18
N ASP A 201 16.40 -17.06 -12.99
CA ASP A 201 16.67 -16.99 -14.42
C ASP A 201 15.60 -16.17 -15.17
N ALA A 202 15.90 -15.84 -16.44
CA ALA A 202 15.01 -15.03 -17.28
C ALA A 202 13.63 -15.69 -17.50
N GLN A 203 13.54 -17.02 -17.53
CA GLN A 203 12.27 -17.72 -17.66
C GLN A 203 11.41 -17.58 -16.41
N THR A 204 12.02 -17.64 -15.24
CA THR A 204 11.35 -17.41 -13.96
C THR A 204 10.86 -15.97 -13.85
N ILE A 205 11.67 -14.99 -14.28
CA ILE A 205 11.26 -13.57 -14.34
C ILE A 205 10.01 -13.39 -15.22
N SER A 206 10.00 -14.00 -16.42
CA SER A 206 8.83 -13.94 -17.30
C SER A 206 7.58 -14.56 -16.66
N ARG A 207 7.73 -15.67 -15.94
CA ARG A 207 6.62 -16.29 -15.18
C ARG A 207 6.12 -15.38 -14.06
N ILE A 208 7.02 -14.70 -13.35
CA ILE A 208 6.65 -13.73 -12.31
C ILE A 208 5.81 -12.59 -12.90
N HIS A 209 6.23 -12.00 -14.02
CA HIS A 209 5.46 -10.94 -14.68
C HIS A 209 4.03 -11.39 -15.00
N LEU A 210 3.87 -12.61 -15.56
CA LEU A 210 2.56 -13.14 -15.91
C LEU A 210 1.70 -13.51 -14.68
N SER A 211 2.30 -14.08 -13.64
CA SER A 211 1.56 -14.50 -12.44
C SER A 211 1.14 -13.32 -11.58
N ASN A 212 1.95 -12.28 -11.49
CA ASN A 212 1.73 -11.12 -10.64
C ASN A 212 0.49 -10.30 -11.04
N LEU A 213 0.09 -10.35 -12.31
CA LEU A 213 -1.13 -9.72 -12.81
C LEU A 213 -2.40 -10.52 -12.48
N LYS A 214 -2.29 -11.80 -12.10
CA LYS A 214 -3.45 -12.63 -11.78
C LYS A 214 -4.01 -12.28 -10.41
N ASN A 215 -5.33 -12.11 -10.33
CA ASN A 215 -6.02 -11.87 -9.05
C ASN A 215 -5.96 -13.05 -8.07
N ALA A 216 -5.74 -14.26 -8.58
CA ALA A 216 -5.63 -15.47 -7.76
C ALA A 216 -4.35 -15.54 -6.92
N VAL A 217 -3.31 -14.76 -7.28
CA VAL A 217 -2.05 -14.74 -6.52
C VAL A 217 -2.21 -13.87 -5.29
N HIS A 218 -1.88 -14.42 -4.13
CA HIS A 218 -2.00 -13.70 -2.86
C HIS A 218 -1.13 -12.44 -2.86
N TRP A 219 -1.60 -11.37 -2.23
CA TRP A 219 -0.94 -10.06 -2.25
C TRP A 219 0.48 -10.08 -1.66
N THR A 220 0.77 -10.91 -0.64
CA THR A 220 2.12 -11.04 -0.07
C THR A 220 3.11 -11.70 -1.03
N VAL A 221 2.63 -12.65 -1.86
CA VAL A 221 3.43 -13.23 -2.95
C VAL A 221 3.78 -12.14 -3.96
N LYS A 222 2.81 -11.29 -4.33
CA LYS A 222 3.05 -10.15 -5.23
C LYS A 222 4.09 -9.19 -4.68
N LEU A 223 4.02 -8.86 -3.38
CA LEU A 223 5.05 -8.03 -2.72
C LEU A 223 6.45 -8.65 -2.84
N THR A 224 6.55 -9.95 -2.57
CA THR A 224 7.83 -10.67 -2.68
C THR A 224 8.34 -10.65 -4.11
N GLN A 225 7.46 -10.90 -5.08
CA GLN A 225 7.79 -10.88 -6.51
C GLN A 225 8.23 -9.49 -6.99
N ILE A 226 7.60 -8.41 -6.52
CA ILE A 226 8.03 -7.02 -6.79
C ILE A 226 9.47 -6.81 -6.29
N ASN A 227 9.78 -7.28 -5.09
CA ASN A 227 11.13 -7.17 -4.54
C ASN A 227 12.16 -7.99 -5.34
N ILE A 228 11.81 -9.20 -5.77
CA ILE A 228 12.66 -10.04 -6.62
C ILE A 228 12.95 -9.34 -7.95
N LEU A 229 11.92 -8.82 -8.61
CA LEU A 229 12.05 -8.07 -9.87
C LEU A 229 12.92 -6.82 -9.71
N THR A 230 12.71 -6.07 -8.63
CA THR A 230 13.51 -4.86 -8.34
C THR A 230 14.99 -5.19 -8.15
N GLN A 231 15.28 -6.30 -7.48
CA GLN A 231 16.66 -6.77 -7.31
C GLN A 231 17.26 -7.27 -8.63
N TYR A 232 16.49 -8.04 -9.41
CA TYR A 232 16.93 -8.57 -10.70
C TYR A 232 17.35 -7.48 -11.68
N VAL A 233 16.58 -6.41 -11.78
CA VAL A 233 16.88 -5.26 -12.66
C VAL A 233 18.22 -4.61 -12.32
N ARG A 234 18.68 -4.63 -11.05
CA ARG A 234 19.97 -4.07 -10.67
C ARG A 234 21.15 -4.78 -11.31
N SER A 235 21.03 -6.11 -11.51
CA SER A 235 22.03 -6.94 -12.21
C SER A 235 21.79 -7.01 -13.71
N HIS A 236 20.56 -6.73 -14.17
CA HIS A 236 20.10 -6.85 -15.56
C HIS A 236 19.36 -5.57 -16.01
N PRO A 237 20.10 -4.48 -16.29
CA PRO A 237 19.49 -3.19 -16.66
C PRO A 237 18.65 -3.25 -17.95
N ASP A 238 18.92 -4.19 -18.84
CA ASP A 238 18.16 -4.47 -20.05
C ASP A 238 16.69 -4.89 -19.77
N ALA A 239 16.43 -5.49 -18.61
CA ALA A 239 15.09 -5.83 -18.15
C ALA A 239 14.33 -4.64 -17.51
N ALA A 240 14.97 -3.48 -17.32
CA ALA A 240 14.42 -2.37 -16.55
C ALA A 240 13.11 -1.85 -17.13
N PHE A 241 13.04 -1.60 -18.42
CA PHE A 241 11.86 -1.01 -19.06
C PHE A 241 10.64 -1.94 -18.98
N HIS A 242 10.80 -3.22 -19.32
CA HIS A 242 9.70 -4.19 -19.24
C HIS A 242 9.19 -4.34 -17.79
N THR A 243 10.12 -4.32 -16.82
CA THR A 243 9.76 -4.38 -15.40
C THR A 243 9.09 -3.09 -14.93
N ALA A 244 9.50 -1.93 -15.43
CA ALA A 244 8.87 -0.65 -15.11
C ALA A 244 7.42 -0.58 -15.63
N LEU A 245 7.15 -1.02 -16.86
CA LEU A 245 5.79 -1.15 -17.39
C LEU A 245 4.94 -2.10 -16.53
N HIS A 246 5.53 -3.20 -16.07
CA HIS A 246 4.85 -4.11 -15.16
C HIS A 246 4.49 -3.45 -13.83
N PHE A 247 5.40 -2.69 -13.22
CA PHE A 247 5.14 -1.97 -11.98
C PHE A 247 4.10 -0.85 -12.16
N SER A 248 4.16 -0.10 -13.25
CA SER A 248 3.15 0.89 -13.62
C SER A 248 1.77 0.25 -13.71
N ASN A 249 1.66 -0.90 -14.37
CA ASN A 249 0.42 -1.63 -14.47
C ASN A 249 -0.09 -2.12 -13.08
N LEU A 250 0.78 -2.70 -12.24
CA LEU A 250 0.39 -3.10 -10.88
C LEU A 250 -0.09 -1.91 -10.03
N LEU A 251 0.53 -0.75 -10.17
CA LEU A 251 0.10 0.49 -9.51
C LEU A 251 -1.34 0.84 -9.91
N CYS A 252 -1.71 0.64 -11.17
CA CYS A 252 -3.02 0.98 -11.71
C CYS A 252 -4.10 -0.09 -11.44
N VAL A 253 -3.77 -1.39 -11.51
CA VAL A 253 -4.79 -2.45 -11.50
C VAL A 253 -4.92 -3.21 -10.19
N SER A 254 -3.93 -3.19 -9.29
CA SER A 254 -3.99 -3.98 -8.06
C SER A 254 -5.12 -3.52 -7.14
N GLU A 255 -5.88 -4.46 -6.59
CA GLU A 255 -6.91 -4.18 -5.57
C GLU A 255 -6.31 -3.95 -4.17
N HIS A 256 -5.05 -4.34 -3.96
CA HIS A 256 -4.38 -4.28 -2.67
C HIS A 256 -3.46 -3.05 -2.56
N LEU A 257 -3.75 -2.17 -1.60
CA LEU A 257 -2.96 -0.97 -1.35
C LEU A 257 -1.46 -1.27 -1.14
N PRO A 258 -1.04 -2.26 -0.32
CA PRO A 258 0.38 -2.54 -0.14
C PRO A 258 1.10 -2.93 -1.45
N VAL A 259 0.40 -3.60 -2.37
CA VAL A 259 0.96 -3.97 -3.68
C VAL A 259 1.15 -2.73 -4.56
N ARG A 260 0.19 -1.80 -4.56
CA ARG A 260 0.31 -0.53 -5.30
C ARG A 260 1.47 0.31 -4.77
N GLU A 261 1.58 0.46 -3.46
CA GLU A 261 2.67 1.19 -2.82
C GLU A 261 4.04 0.56 -3.13
N ALA A 262 4.13 -0.76 -3.02
CA ALA A 262 5.36 -1.48 -3.36
C ALA A 262 5.72 -1.34 -4.84
N ALA A 263 4.74 -1.46 -5.75
CA ALA A 263 4.95 -1.30 -7.19
C ALA A 263 5.39 0.14 -7.54
N GLY A 264 4.74 1.16 -6.97
CA GLY A 264 5.11 2.55 -7.19
C GLY A 264 6.51 2.88 -6.65
N ASN A 265 6.85 2.40 -5.45
CA ASN A 265 8.18 2.58 -4.89
C ASN A 265 9.26 1.83 -5.70
N ALA A 266 8.96 0.62 -6.17
CA ALA A 266 9.85 -0.17 -7.02
C ALA A 266 10.06 0.51 -8.38
N LEU A 267 9.00 1.08 -8.98
CA LEU A 267 9.07 1.86 -10.21
C LEU A 267 10.04 3.04 -10.05
N LEU A 268 9.90 3.82 -8.98
CA LEU A 268 10.83 4.91 -8.67
C LEU A 268 12.28 4.44 -8.43
N ALA A 269 12.45 3.27 -7.81
CA ALA A 269 13.77 2.71 -7.52
C ALA A 269 14.54 2.26 -8.77
N ILE A 270 13.83 1.82 -9.82
CA ILE A 270 14.43 1.38 -11.09
C ILE A 270 14.45 2.49 -12.15
N ALA A 271 13.70 3.56 -11.97
CA ALA A 271 13.61 4.66 -12.93
C ALA A 271 14.97 5.26 -13.35
N PRO A 272 16.00 5.38 -12.47
CA PRO A 272 17.32 5.85 -12.89
C PRO A 272 18.04 4.95 -13.91
N GLN A 273 17.54 3.73 -14.15
CA GLN A 273 18.09 2.80 -15.15
C GLN A 273 17.36 2.88 -16.50
N LEU A 274 16.30 3.68 -16.58
CA LEU A 274 15.50 3.85 -17.78
C LEU A 274 16.07 4.96 -18.66
N LEU A 275 15.85 4.84 -19.97
CA LEU A 275 16.08 5.92 -20.90
C LEU A 275 14.98 6.98 -20.78
N VAL A 276 15.27 8.21 -21.16
CA VAL A 276 14.32 9.33 -21.11
C VAL A 276 13.01 9.00 -21.82
N ASP A 277 13.08 8.45 -23.04
CA ASP A 277 11.88 8.07 -23.80
C ASP A 277 11.03 7.03 -23.09
N GLN A 278 11.68 6.09 -22.36
CA GLN A 278 11.01 5.05 -21.58
C GLN A 278 10.30 5.64 -20.35
N ILE A 279 10.92 6.58 -19.66
CA ILE A 279 10.29 7.30 -18.54
C ILE A 279 9.09 8.10 -19.07
N ASN A 280 9.27 8.79 -20.21
CA ASN A 280 8.21 9.59 -20.82
C ASN A 280 6.99 8.73 -21.22
N GLU A 281 7.21 7.53 -21.78
CA GLU A 281 6.13 6.58 -22.08
C GLU A 281 5.33 6.20 -20.83
N ILE A 282 6.01 5.89 -19.73
CA ILE A 282 5.36 5.57 -18.46
C ILE A 282 4.58 6.78 -17.92
N VAL A 283 5.15 7.98 -18.01
CA VAL A 283 4.50 9.23 -17.57
C VAL A 283 3.22 9.47 -18.37
N ILE A 284 3.25 9.27 -19.69
CA ILE A 284 2.07 9.40 -20.56
C ILE A 284 0.99 8.41 -20.16
N ASP A 285 1.34 7.14 -19.94
CA ASP A 285 0.37 6.10 -19.55
C ASP A 285 -0.25 6.38 -18.19
N LEU A 286 0.54 6.77 -17.18
CA LEU A 286 0.02 7.15 -15.86
C LEU A 286 -0.85 8.42 -15.93
N THR A 287 -0.53 9.38 -16.82
CA THR A 287 -1.35 10.58 -17.03
C THR A 287 -2.71 10.23 -17.65
N ARG A 288 -2.77 9.28 -18.59
CA ARG A 288 -4.04 8.76 -19.13
C ARG A 288 -4.88 8.09 -18.03
N GLU A 289 -4.26 7.37 -17.09
CA GLU A 289 -4.97 6.79 -15.95
C GLU A 289 -5.50 7.84 -14.96
N LEU A 290 -4.86 9.02 -14.86
CA LEU A 290 -5.45 10.16 -14.13
C LEU A 290 -6.74 10.63 -14.79
N GLU A 291 -6.78 10.68 -16.13
CA GLU A 291 -7.92 11.17 -16.91
C GLU A 291 -9.08 10.15 -16.91
N SER A 292 -8.80 8.91 -17.34
CA SER A 292 -9.79 7.87 -17.63
C SER A 292 -10.02 6.88 -16.51
N GLY A 293 -9.05 6.73 -15.60
CA GLY A 293 -9.03 5.75 -14.54
C GLY A 293 -10.18 5.88 -13.53
N GLN A 294 -10.47 4.80 -12.83
CA GLN A 294 -11.45 4.82 -11.74
C GLN A 294 -10.87 5.58 -10.54
N GLU A 295 -11.71 6.31 -9.80
CA GLU A 295 -11.27 7.08 -8.61
C GLU A 295 -10.51 6.23 -7.57
N GLN A 296 -10.90 4.97 -7.43
CA GLN A 296 -10.25 4.03 -6.52
C GLN A 296 -8.80 3.71 -6.93
N ILE A 297 -8.43 3.95 -8.18
CA ILE A 297 -7.13 3.69 -8.76
C ILE A 297 -6.34 4.99 -8.88
N SER A 298 -6.87 5.98 -9.57
CA SER A 298 -6.18 7.22 -9.91
C SER A 298 -5.66 7.99 -8.70
N ARG A 299 -6.32 7.91 -7.55
CA ARG A 299 -5.88 8.58 -6.31
C ARG A 299 -4.53 8.09 -5.75
N PHE A 300 -4.04 6.94 -6.19
CA PHE A 300 -2.74 6.39 -5.74
C PHE A 300 -1.58 6.72 -6.69
N ILE A 301 -1.87 7.27 -7.86
CA ILE A 301 -0.87 7.60 -8.89
C ILE A 301 -0.06 8.86 -8.54
N PRO A 302 -0.66 9.96 -8.00
CA PRO A 302 0.01 11.24 -7.82
C PRO A 302 1.39 11.18 -7.16
N PRO A 303 1.63 10.48 -6.04
CA PRO A 303 2.92 10.47 -5.37
C PRO A 303 4.06 9.90 -6.23
N TYR A 304 3.75 8.98 -7.13
CA TYR A 304 4.72 8.32 -7.99
C TYR A 304 4.90 9.09 -9.30
N LEU A 305 3.80 9.52 -9.93
CA LEU A 305 3.85 10.31 -11.16
C LEU A 305 4.57 11.64 -10.92
N GLY A 306 4.25 12.37 -9.85
CA GLY A 306 4.92 13.63 -9.52
C GLY A 306 6.44 13.50 -9.40
N ARG A 307 6.92 12.40 -8.83
CA ARG A 307 8.36 12.11 -8.72
C ARG A 307 8.99 11.65 -10.02
N LEU A 308 8.26 10.92 -10.87
CA LEU A 308 8.75 10.51 -12.19
C LEU A 308 8.89 11.71 -13.12
N LEU A 309 7.97 12.67 -13.08
CA LEU A 309 8.06 13.92 -13.84
C LEU A 309 9.41 14.60 -13.64
N CYS A 310 9.87 14.70 -12.40
CA CYS A 310 11.14 15.36 -12.06
C CYS A 310 12.40 14.61 -12.53
N GLN A 311 12.26 13.43 -13.13
CA GLN A 311 13.35 12.69 -13.77
C GLN A 311 13.42 12.95 -15.29
N LEU A 312 12.43 13.64 -15.86
CA LEU A 312 12.42 14.04 -17.25
C LEU A 312 13.33 15.26 -17.47
N PRO A 313 13.95 15.39 -18.65
CA PRO A 313 14.59 16.63 -19.07
C PRO A 313 13.58 17.78 -19.11
N GLU A 314 14.08 18.99 -19.09
CA GLU A 314 13.29 20.23 -18.96
C GLU A 314 12.13 20.32 -19.99
N LYS A 315 12.38 19.97 -21.25
CA LYS A 315 11.38 20.04 -22.32
C LYS A 315 10.22 19.06 -22.07
N GLU A 316 10.53 17.80 -21.85
CA GLU A 316 9.55 16.73 -21.62
C GLU A 316 8.80 16.94 -20.29
N LEU A 317 9.49 17.47 -19.28
CA LEU A 317 8.86 17.88 -18.03
C LEU A 317 7.85 19.01 -18.24
N HIS A 318 8.21 20.04 -19.02
CA HIS A 318 7.31 21.14 -19.36
C HIS A 318 6.05 20.63 -20.10
N GLU A 319 6.22 19.80 -21.13
CA GLU A 319 5.11 19.21 -21.89
C GLU A 319 4.20 18.36 -21.00
N SER A 320 4.77 17.60 -20.08
CA SER A 320 4.00 16.77 -19.12
C SER A 320 3.25 17.61 -18.09
N VAL A 321 3.87 18.69 -17.58
CA VAL A 321 3.22 19.65 -16.67
C VAL A 321 2.05 20.35 -17.35
N GLU A 322 2.18 20.73 -18.64
CA GLU A 322 1.07 21.31 -19.40
C GLU A 322 -0.08 20.31 -19.60
N SER A 323 0.22 19.05 -19.92
CA SER A 323 -0.80 17.99 -20.04
C SER A 323 -1.56 17.79 -18.72
N ILE A 324 -0.85 17.70 -17.60
CA ILE A 324 -1.47 17.54 -16.27
C ILE A 324 -2.20 18.84 -15.87
N GLY A 325 -1.65 20.01 -16.24
CA GLY A 325 -2.28 21.31 -16.05
C GLY A 325 -3.62 21.44 -16.78
N ALA A 326 -3.72 20.89 -18.00
CA ALA A 326 -4.98 20.84 -18.74
C ALA A 326 -6.04 20.01 -18.01
N LEU A 327 -5.65 18.88 -17.37
CA LEU A 327 -6.54 18.09 -16.51
C LEU A 327 -6.93 18.87 -15.24
N ALA A 328 -5.98 19.56 -14.61
CA ALA A 328 -6.22 20.34 -13.39
C ALA A 328 -7.22 21.50 -13.62
N SER A 329 -7.21 22.07 -14.83
CA SER A 329 -8.10 23.18 -15.24
C SER A 329 -9.37 22.69 -15.95
N GLY A 330 -9.53 21.37 -16.11
CA GLY A 330 -10.65 20.76 -16.82
C GLY A 330 -11.95 20.77 -16.00
N ALA A 331 -13.09 20.63 -16.69
CA ALA A 331 -14.42 20.61 -16.07
C ALA A 331 -14.72 19.34 -15.24
N SER A 332 -13.92 18.28 -15.39
CA SER A 332 -14.13 17.01 -14.69
C SER A 332 -13.47 17.05 -13.31
N ILE A 333 -14.27 17.07 -12.26
CA ILE A 333 -13.82 17.24 -10.86
C ILE A 333 -12.74 16.22 -10.49
N ARG A 334 -12.94 14.94 -10.79
CA ARG A 334 -12.03 13.87 -10.39
C ARG A 334 -10.64 13.99 -11.03
N PRO A 335 -10.49 14.07 -12.38
CA PRO A 335 -9.19 14.29 -13.01
C PRO A 335 -8.51 15.56 -12.51
N ALA A 336 -9.24 16.66 -12.35
CA ALA A 336 -8.69 17.91 -11.83
C ALA A 336 -8.09 17.76 -10.44
N ARG A 337 -8.75 17.05 -9.52
CA ARG A 337 -8.24 16.80 -8.17
C ARG A 337 -6.94 15.99 -8.17
N VAL A 338 -6.91 14.86 -8.89
CA VAL A 338 -5.71 14.01 -8.92
C VAL A 338 -4.55 14.68 -9.66
N ALA A 339 -4.85 15.51 -10.67
CA ALA A 339 -3.86 16.33 -11.34
C ALA A 339 -3.25 17.38 -10.40
N LEU A 340 -4.05 18.10 -9.61
CA LEU A 340 -3.57 19.04 -8.58
C LEU A 340 -2.66 18.34 -7.55
N PHE A 341 -3.03 17.15 -7.07
CA PHE A 341 -2.16 16.37 -6.18
C PHE A 341 -0.85 15.97 -6.85
N THR A 342 -0.89 15.59 -8.14
CA THR A 342 0.33 15.24 -8.90
C THR A 342 1.27 16.43 -9.02
N LEU A 343 0.74 17.62 -9.32
CA LEU A 343 1.51 18.87 -9.39
C LEU A 343 2.13 19.23 -8.03
N GLY A 344 1.38 19.06 -6.94
CA GLY A 344 1.91 19.27 -5.58
C GLY A 344 3.04 18.30 -5.22
N GLU A 345 2.91 17.03 -5.56
CA GLU A 345 3.98 16.03 -5.34
C GLU A 345 5.22 16.31 -6.22
N ALA A 346 5.04 16.77 -7.47
CA ALA A 346 6.15 17.19 -8.34
C ALA A 346 6.90 18.36 -7.72
N LEU A 347 6.17 19.37 -7.24
CA LEU A 347 6.76 20.56 -6.62
C LEU A 347 7.64 20.23 -5.41
N ASN A 348 7.28 19.20 -4.63
CA ASN A 348 8.05 18.78 -3.45
C ASN A 348 9.43 18.21 -3.77
N VAL A 349 9.67 17.75 -5.00
CA VAL A 349 10.92 17.10 -5.42
C VAL A 349 11.58 17.76 -6.62
N LEU A 350 10.98 18.85 -7.13
CA LEU A 350 11.50 19.59 -8.27
C LEU A 350 12.90 20.17 -7.95
N PRO A 351 13.89 20.02 -8.83
CA PRO A 351 15.20 20.65 -8.65
C PRO A 351 15.11 22.17 -8.59
N GLU A 352 15.87 22.81 -7.69
CA GLU A 352 15.87 24.27 -7.48
C GLU A 352 16.20 25.09 -8.76
N ALA A 353 16.87 24.48 -9.73
CA ALA A 353 17.24 25.13 -11.00
C ALA A 353 16.05 25.31 -11.97
N GLN A 354 14.91 24.65 -11.73
CA GLN A 354 13.76 24.65 -12.64
C GLN A 354 12.67 25.65 -12.21
N THR A 355 13.05 26.91 -12.09
CA THR A 355 12.17 27.99 -11.61
C THR A 355 10.95 28.23 -12.51
N ASP A 356 11.09 28.09 -13.82
CA ASP A 356 9.99 28.33 -14.76
C ASP A 356 8.89 27.25 -14.63
N VAL A 357 9.30 25.98 -14.46
CA VAL A 357 8.37 24.88 -14.19
C VAL A 357 7.71 25.04 -12.82
N GLU A 358 8.47 25.45 -11.80
CA GLU A 358 7.96 25.74 -10.46
C GLU A 358 6.89 26.84 -10.52
N ASP A 359 7.15 27.98 -11.19
CA ASP A 359 6.21 29.07 -11.32
C ASP A 359 4.95 28.64 -12.10
N ARG A 360 5.12 27.79 -13.12
CA ARG A 360 4.00 27.23 -13.86
C ARG A 360 3.11 26.34 -13.00
N ILE A 361 3.69 25.42 -12.23
CA ILE A 361 2.95 24.54 -11.30
C ILE A 361 2.21 25.37 -10.25
N LEU A 362 2.87 26.36 -9.67
CA LEU A 362 2.25 27.27 -8.70
C LEU A 362 1.06 28.00 -9.31
N GLY A 363 1.22 28.54 -10.53
CA GLY A 363 0.14 29.20 -11.27
C GLY A 363 -1.08 28.30 -11.48
N LEU A 364 -0.87 27.02 -11.81
CA LEU A 364 -1.93 26.03 -11.98
C LEU A 364 -2.66 25.73 -10.66
N ILE A 365 -1.93 25.60 -9.55
CA ILE A 365 -2.52 25.36 -8.22
C ILE A 365 -3.32 26.60 -7.78
N LEU A 366 -2.80 27.81 -7.98
CA LEU A 366 -3.52 29.07 -7.67
C LEU A 366 -4.78 29.23 -8.54
N THR A 367 -4.74 28.81 -9.82
CA THR A 367 -5.93 28.77 -10.66
C THR A 367 -6.99 27.81 -10.09
N GLY A 368 -6.57 26.67 -9.56
CA GLY A 368 -7.45 25.73 -8.87
C GLY A 368 -8.11 26.32 -7.63
N ILE A 369 -7.43 27.22 -6.89
CA ILE A 369 -8.00 27.94 -5.75
C ILE A 369 -9.11 28.90 -6.20
N ALA A 370 -8.97 29.51 -7.38
CA ALA A 370 -9.99 30.40 -7.95
C ALA A 370 -11.12 29.65 -8.68
N HIS A 371 -11.11 28.29 -8.68
CA HIS A 371 -12.09 27.50 -9.40
C HIS A 371 -13.48 27.60 -8.76
N TYR A 372 -14.54 27.62 -9.61
CA TYR A 372 -15.93 27.73 -9.17
C TYR A 372 -16.47 26.49 -8.44
N ASP A 373 -15.89 25.31 -8.70
CA ASP A 373 -16.26 24.07 -8.00
C ASP A 373 -15.56 23.99 -6.65
N GLU A 374 -16.35 23.88 -5.60
CA GLU A 374 -15.89 23.86 -4.21
C GLU A 374 -14.90 22.69 -3.94
N THR A 375 -15.10 21.55 -4.59
CA THR A 375 -14.24 20.38 -4.39
C THR A 375 -12.85 20.59 -4.98
N ILE A 376 -12.75 21.24 -6.13
CA ILE A 376 -11.48 21.60 -6.77
C ILE A 376 -10.78 22.68 -5.94
N HIS A 377 -11.52 23.73 -5.56
CA HIS A 377 -11.04 24.79 -4.67
C HIS A 377 -10.43 24.22 -3.38
N GLN A 378 -11.17 23.39 -2.64
CA GLN A 378 -10.70 22.75 -1.41
C GLN A 378 -9.48 21.85 -1.63
N THR A 379 -9.43 21.15 -2.79
CA THR A 379 -8.27 20.33 -3.14
C THR A 379 -7.04 21.18 -3.39
N ALA A 380 -7.15 22.28 -4.14
CA ALA A 380 -6.05 23.20 -4.40
C ALA A 380 -5.54 23.85 -3.11
N LEU A 381 -6.43 24.26 -2.20
CA LEU A 381 -6.05 24.74 -0.87
C LEU A 381 -5.33 23.67 -0.04
N ALA A 382 -5.80 22.42 -0.08
CA ALA A 382 -5.16 21.32 0.62
C ALA A 382 -3.73 21.06 0.08
N VAL A 383 -3.54 21.11 -1.24
CA VAL A 383 -2.22 21.00 -1.88
C VAL A 383 -1.32 22.17 -1.48
N LEU A 384 -1.84 23.41 -1.53
CA LEU A 384 -1.08 24.58 -1.12
C LEU A 384 -0.60 24.46 0.33
N CYS A 385 -1.50 24.12 1.24
CA CYS A 385 -1.17 24.02 2.67
C CYS A 385 -0.21 22.86 2.98
N ARG A 386 -0.45 21.70 2.38
CA ARG A 386 0.32 20.48 2.66
C ARG A 386 1.68 20.48 1.96
N ASP A 387 1.68 20.75 0.68
CA ASP A 387 2.83 20.50 -0.19
C ASP A 387 3.69 21.75 -0.37
N ILE A 388 3.11 22.94 -0.38
CA ILE A 388 3.86 24.18 -0.54
C ILE A 388 4.29 24.74 0.81
N PHE A 389 3.37 24.98 1.75
CA PHE A 389 3.71 25.56 3.06
C PHE A 389 4.25 24.53 4.06
N GLY A 390 3.79 23.29 4.00
CA GLY A 390 4.14 22.25 4.97
C GLY A 390 5.41 21.48 4.65
N ARG A 391 5.64 21.13 3.37
CA ARG A 391 6.70 20.18 2.97
C ARG A 391 7.70 20.73 1.98
N SER A 392 7.28 21.61 1.07
CA SER A 392 8.12 22.04 -0.04
C SER A 392 9.38 22.77 0.44
N GLN A 393 10.47 22.55 -0.27
CA GLN A 393 11.76 23.20 -0.02
C GLN A 393 11.78 24.68 -0.49
N LEU A 394 10.65 25.23 -0.95
CA LEU A 394 10.56 26.62 -1.37
C LEU A 394 11.08 27.58 -0.28
N PRO A 395 11.92 28.55 -0.68
CA PRO A 395 12.39 29.58 0.24
C PRO A 395 11.22 30.34 0.89
N MET A 396 11.37 30.69 2.16
CA MET A 396 10.31 31.42 2.90
C MET A 396 9.90 32.71 2.21
N ALA A 397 10.83 33.42 1.57
CA ALA A 397 10.53 34.62 0.80
C ALA A 397 9.55 34.35 -0.36
N ARG A 398 9.67 33.21 -1.05
CA ARG A 398 8.71 32.80 -2.09
C ARG A 398 7.37 32.37 -1.50
N LYS A 399 7.38 31.64 -0.36
CA LYS A 399 6.14 31.28 0.34
C LYS A 399 5.33 32.50 0.77
N HIS A 400 5.99 33.60 1.09
CA HIS A 400 5.31 34.86 1.44
C HIS A 400 4.78 35.62 0.21
N ALA A 401 5.28 35.33 -0.98
CA ALA A 401 4.84 35.98 -2.22
C ALA A 401 3.64 35.26 -2.89
N ILE A 402 3.35 34.03 -2.50
CA ILE A 402 2.19 33.24 -2.90
C ILE A 402 0.98 33.60 -2.04
#